data_e4d216ff2e8f69b8d5d188ff892877b5
#
_entry.id   e4d216ff2e8f69b8d5d188ff892877b5
#
_cell.length_a   1.000
_cell.length_b   1.000
_cell.length_c   1.000
_cell.angle_alpha   90.00
_cell.angle_beta   90.00
_cell.angle_gamma   90.00
#
_symmetry.space_group_name_H-M   'P 1'
#
loop_
_entity.id
_entity.type
_entity.pdbx_description
1 polymer ?
#
loop_
_entity_poly.entity_id
_entity_poly.type
_entity_poly.pdbx_seq_one_letter_code
_entity_poly.pdbx_strand_id
1 'polypeptide(L)'
;MPLKRALTLVCAIALILAGCARERSSTKRLAFITNNAADFWTIARKGTEKADAELADVTVEFRLGDGTAAAQKRIVDDLLAKGVDGIAISPVDPANQTAMLNDAARQALVFTHDSDAPDSKRECYVGTDNVAAGRQAGELIKEALPQGGKIALFVGKLDARNAQERLQGIKGAIGGTTIEIIDVRTDDTDQVRAKANVSEMLVAHPDVAALVGLWSYNGPAIVNAVRDAGRIGQVKIVAFDEDDETLTGVKQGAIVGTVVQQPFEFGYRSITLLERALKGDRSGIPAGKQVFIPTMVIRQNSVDEFRTKVTQLRGR
;
A
#
# COMPACT_ATOMS: atom_id res chain seq x y z
N MET A 1 -59.69 52.40 6.38
CA MET A 1 -59.52 51.04 5.86
C MET A 1 -58.25 50.92 4.97
N PRO A 2 -57.01 51.07 5.42
CA PRO A 2 -55.86 50.61 4.66
C PRO A 2 -54.91 49.66 5.42
N LEU A 3 -55.27 49.17 6.64
CA LEU A 3 -54.33 48.41 7.45
C LEU A 3 -54.33 46.88 7.19
N LYS A 4 -55.34 46.35 6.46
CA LYS A 4 -55.44 44.92 6.17
C LYS A 4 -54.73 44.41 4.92
N ARG A 5 -54.25 45.34 4.03
CA ARG A 5 -53.53 44.92 2.82
C ARG A 5 -51.98 44.86 2.99
N ALA A 6 -51.43 45.47 4.02
CA ALA A 6 -49.99 45.42 4.28
C ALA A 6 -49.52 44.14 4.96
N LEU A 7 -50.38 43.44 5.71
CA LEU A 7 -50.04 42.24 6.46
C LEU A 7 -49.98 40.98 5.57
N THR A 8 -50.69 40.97 4.46
CA THR A 8 -50.71 39.82 3.48
C THR A 8 -49.48 39.78 2.58
N LEU A 9 -48.81 40.92 2.34
CA LEU A 9 -47.65 40.96 1.50
C LEU A 9 -46.33 40.55 2.22
N VAL A 10 -46.27 40.72 3.54
CA VAL A 10 -45.09 40.36 4.36
C VAL A 10 -45.05 38.84 4.56
N CYS A 11 -46.19 38.15 4.68
CA CYS A 11 -46.21 36.70 4.81
C CYS A 11 -45.84 35.94 3.48
N ALA A 12 -46.06 36.55 2.31
CA ALA A 12 -45.76 35.93 1.02
C ALA A 12 -44.23 35.99 0.70
N ILE A 13 -43.52 36.99 1.20
CA ILE A 13 -42.08 37.11 0.99
C ILE A 13 -41.27 36.21 1.93
N ALA A 14 -41.79 35.88 3.12
CA ALA A 14 -41.16 34.96 4.06
C ALA A 14 -41.16 33.49 3.58
N LEU A 15 -42.13 33.09 2.72
CA LEU A 15 -42.25 31.73 2.18
C LEU A 15 -41.35 31.48 0.96
N ILE A 16 -40.81 32.49 0.30
CA ILE A 16 -39.96 32.35 -0.87
C ILE A 16 -38.48 32.19 -0.47
N LEU A 17 -38.07 32.58 0.75
CA LEU A 17 -36.71 32.42 1.26
C LEU A 17 -36.41 31.04 1.88
N ALA A 18 -37.41 30.21 2.09
CA ALA A 18 -37.24 28.86 2.62
C ALA A 18 -36.93 27.78 1.55
N GLY A 19 -36.94 28.14 0.27
CA GLY A 19 -36.87 27.21 -0.87
C GLY A 19 -35.50 26.98 -1.49
N CYS A 20 -34.41 27.57 -1.00
CA CYS A 20 -33.06 27.39 -1.53
C CYS A 20 -32.09 26.84 -0.51
N ALA A 21 -32.50 25.91 0.33
CA ALA A 21 -31.55 24.93 0.85
C ALA A 21 -31.21 24.01 -0.32
N ARG A 22 -30.17 24.40 -1.07
CA ARG A 22 -29.52 23.54 -2.07
C ARG A 22 -29.18 22.26 -1.32
N GLU A 23 -29.94 21.18 -1.56
CA GLU A 23 -29.52 19.84 -1.14
C GLU A 23 -28.09 19.69 -1.63
N ARG A 24 -27.12 19.77 -0.70
CA ARG A 24 -25.77 19.37 -1.01
C ARG A 24 -25.90 17.96 -1.52
N SER A 25 -25.47 17.71 -2.75
CA SER A 25 -25.33 16.37 -3.31
C SER A 25 -24.86 15.45 -2.20
N SER A 26 -25.66 14.45 -1.87
CA SER A 26 -25.40 13.51 -0.78
C SER A 26 -24.15 12.65 -1.05
N THR A 27 -23.66 12.66 -2.29
CA THR A 27 -22.54 11.85 -2.80
C THR A 27 -21.22 12.27 -2.16
N LYS A 28 -20.62 11.35 -1.42
CA LYS A 28 -19.31 11.51 -0.79
C LYS A 28 -18.19 11.31 -1.79
N ARG A 29 -17.20 12.18 -1.74
CA ARG A 29 -16.01 12.09 -2.58
C ARG A 29 -14.87 11.48 -1.79
N LEU A 30 -14.43 10.30 -2.19
CA LEU A 30 -13.33 9.58 -1.56
C LEU A 30 -12.14 9.50 -2.53
N ALA A 31 -10.94 9.42 -1.99
CA ALA A 31 -9.74 9.24 -2.78
C ALA A 31 -8.86 8.14 -2.21
N PHE A 32 -8.22 7.39 -3.12
CA PHE A 32 -7.21 6.38 -2.81
C PHE A 32 -5.89 6.77 -3.48
N ILE A 33 -4.84 7.01 -2.69
CA ILE A 33 -3.56 7.55 -3.16
C ILE A 33 -2.46 6.53 -2.91
N THR A 34 -1.76 6.11 -3.97
CA THR A 34 -0.65 5.15 -3.89
C THR A 34 0.67 5.84 -3.55
N ASN A 35 1.68 5.05 -3.13
CA ASN A 35 3.03 5.56 -2.89
C ASN A 35 3.89 5.61 -4.18
N ASN A 36 3.61 4.75 -5.17
CA ASN A 36 4.30 4.69 -6.45
C ASN A 36 3.35 4.16 -7.56
N ALA A 37 3.87 3.91 -8.76
CA ALA A 37 3.11 3.44 -9.93
C ALA A 37 3.36 1.96 -10.27
N ALA A 38 3.73 1.11 -9.29
CA ALA A 38 3.94 -0.32 -9.53
C ALA A 38 2.64 -1.06 -9.86
N ASP A 39 2.74 -2.18 -10.60
CA ASP A 39 1.61 -3.03 -11.01
C ASP A 39 0.79 -3.58 -9.83
N PHE A 40 1.38 -3.71 -8.65
CA PHE A 40 0.71 -3.99 -7.38
C PHE A 40 -0.57 -3.16 -7.20
N TRP A 41 -0.53 -1.88 -7.58
CA TRP A 41 -1.65 -0.96 -7.41
C TRP A 41 -2.78 -1.17 -8.41
N THR A 42 -2.56 -1.93 -9.48
CA THR A 42 -3.64 -2.28 -10.42
C THR A 42 -4.70 -3.15 -9.76
N ILE A 43 -4.27 -4.06 -8.85
CA ILE A 43 -5.17 -4.91 -8.07
C ILE A 43 -5.90 -4.10 -7.00
N ALA A 44 -5.21 -3.16 -6.32
CA ALA A 44 -5.86 -2.27 -5.35
C ALA A 44 -6.93 -1.38 -6.02
N ARG A 45 -6.66 -0.91 -7.24
CA ARG A 45 -7.64 -0.17 -8.05
C ARG A 45 -8.92 -0.99 -8.25
N LYS A 46 -8.82 -2.29 -8.57
CA LYS A 46 -10.00 -3.16 -8.70
C LYS A 46 -10.81 -3.25 -7.40
N GLY A 47 -10.15 -3.22 -6.25
CA GLY A 47 -10.82 -3.14 -4.96
C GLY A 47 -11.57 -1.81 -4.79
N THR A 48 -10.96 -0.69 -5.15
CA THR A 48 -11.63 0.62 -5.09
C THR A 48 -12.78 0.74 -6.08
N GLU A 49 -12.63 0.24 -7.31
CA GLU A 49 -13.68 0.19 -8.34
C GLU A 49 -14.90 -0.64 -7.87
N LYS A 50 -14.65 -1.78 -7.19
CA LYS A 50 -15.72 -2.60 -6.60
C LYS A 50 -16.46 -1.83 -5.51
N ALA A 51 -15.73 -1.17 -4.60
CA ALA A 51 -16.35 -0.38 -3.54
C ALA A 51 -17.17 0.78 -4.11
N ASP A 52 -16.66 1.50 -5.12
CA ASP A 52 -17.37 2.58 -5.82
C ASP A 52 -18.68 2.09 -6.46
N ALA A 53 -18.65 0.92 -7.09
CA ALA A 53 -19.84 0.32 -7.72
C ALA A 53 -20.91 -0.15 -6.71
N GLU A 54 -20.51 -0.52 -5.49
CA GLU A 54 -21.43 -1.03 -4.44
C GLU A 54 -22.01 0.07 -3.54
N LEU A 55 -21.34 1.23 -3.45
CA LEU A 55 -21.72 2.33 -2.56
C LEU A 55 -22.48 3.41 -3.34
N ALA A 56 -23.80 3.48 -3.16
CA ALA A 56 -24.69 4.33 -3.95
C ALA A 56 -24.37 5.84 -3.86
N ASP A 57 -23.86 6.30 -2.70
CA ASP A 57 -23.65 7.72 -2.41
C ASP A 57 -22.15 8.08 -2.32
N VAL A 58 -21.30 7.42 -3.11
CA VAL A 58 -19.86 7.61 -3.10
C VAL A 58 -19.35 7.79 -4.54
N THR A 59 -18.30 8.55 -4.71
CA THR A 59 -17.44 8.55 -5.90
C THR A 59 -16.00 8.41 -5.46
N VAL A 60 -15.25 7.51 -6.10
CA VAL A 60 -13.86 7.20 -5.72
C VAL A 60 -12.88 7.67 -6.78
N GLU A 61 -11.94 8.54 -6.39
CA GLU A 61 -10.82 8.97 -7.24
C GLU A 61 -9.56 8.18 -6.87
N PHE A 62 -9.03 7.38 -7.81
CA PHE A 62 -7.78 6.65 -7.65
C PHE A 62 -6.62 7.46 -8.22
N ARG A 63 -5.60 7.76 -7.40
CA ARG A 63 -4.44 8.59 -7.76
C ARG A 63 -3.14 7.83 -7.56
N LEU A 64 -2.34 7.75 -8.61
CA LEU A 64 -0.99 7.18 -8.54
C LEU A 64 0.01 8.20 -8.01
N GLY A 65 0.81 7.81 -7.02
CA GLY A 65 2.00 8.51 -6.60
C GLY A 65 3.18 8.23 -7.54
N ASP A 66 4.21 9.06 -7.49
CA ASP A 66 5.46 8.92 -8.26
C ASP A 66 6.66 8.47 -7.40
N GLY A 67 6.41 8.06 -6.16
CA GLY A 67 7.45 7.69 -5.21
C GLY A 67 7.99 8.86 -4.37
N THR A 68 7.43 10.07 -4.50
CA THR A 68 7.89 11.25 -3.77
C THR A 68 6.83 11.85 -2.84
N ALA A 69 7.26 12.31 -1.65
CA ALA A 69 6.38 13.01 -0.72
C ALA A 69 5.83 14.32 -1.31
N ALA A 70 6.61 14.98 -2.17
CA ALA A 70 6.19 16.21 -2.85
C ALA A 70 5.02 15.98 -3.81
N ALA A 71 5.04 14.88 -4.58
CA ALA A 71 3.92 14.52 -5.46
C ALA A 71 2.68 14.15 -4.64
N GLN A 72 2.83 13.37 -3.58
CA GLN A 72 1.71 13.04 -2.71
C GLN A 72 1.10 14.30 -2.07
N LYS A 73 1.94 15.27 -1.65
CA LYS A 73 1.43 16.54 -1.13
C LYS A 73 0.58 17.29 -2.17
N ARG A 74 1.07 17.40 -3.43
CA ARG A 74 0.30 18.06 -4.51
C ARG A 74 -1.03 17.36 -4.76
N ILE A 75 -1.06 16.02 -4.74
CA ILE A 75 -2.29 15.24 -4.91
C ILE A 75 -3.27 15.53 -3.76
N VAL A 76 -2.80 15.52 -2.52
CA VAL A 76 -3.65 15.81 -1.35
C VAL A 76 -4.19 17.24 -1.40
N ASP A 77 -3.35 18.23 -1.71
CA ASP A 77 -3.78 19.64 -1.82
C ASP A 77 -4.85 19.81 -2.92
N ASP A 78 -4.69 19.17 -4.09
CA ASP A 78 -5.68 19.17 -5.18
C ASP A 78 -7.02 18.56 -4.73
N LEU A 79 -6.98 17.42 -4.07
CA LEU A 79 -8.18 16.74 -3.57
C LEU A 79 -8.92 17.55 -2.51
N LEU A 80 -8.20 18.17 -1.58
CA LEU A 80 -8.78 19.04 -0.56
C LEU A 80 -9.41 20.28 -1.20
N ALA A 81 -8.75 20.92 -2.17
CA ALA A 81 -9.30 22.04 -2.91
C ALA A 81 -10.58 21.69 -3.67
N LYS A 82 -10.71 20.42 -4.12
CA LYS A 82 -11.92 19.88 -4.77
C LYS A 82 -13.01 19.46 -3.76
N GLY A 83 -12.75 19.55 -2.46
CA GLY A 83 -13.70 19.20 -1.41
C GLY A 83 -13.89 17.69 -1.24
N VAL A 84 -12.79 16.92 -1.22
CA VAL A 84 -12.83 15.49 -0.87
C VAL A 84 -13.30 15.31 0.58
N ASP A 85 -14.16 14.31 0.82
CA ASP A 85 -14.67 13.99 2.17
C ASP A 85 -13.73 13.01 2.93
N GLY A 86 -13.05 12.13 2.20
CA GLY A 86 -12.15 11.12 2.78
C GLY A 86 -11.00 10.73 1.87
N ILE A 87 -9.84 10.50 2.47
CA ILE A 87 -8.59 10.15 1.79
C ILE A 87 -8.02 8.88 2.42
N ALA A 88 -7.72 7.87 1.60
CA ALA A 88 -6.86 6.75 1.96
C ALA A 88 -5.52 6.93 1.23
N ILE A 89 -4.40 6.93 1.96
CA ILE A 89 -3.07 7.20 1.40
C ILE A 89 -2.03 6.20 1.92
N SER A 90 -1.10 5.76 1.05
CA SER A 90 0.13 5.03 1.45
C SER A 90 1.30 6.02 1.50
N PRO A 91 1.67 6.55 2.69
CA PRO A 91 2.72 7.55 2.80
C PRO A 91 4.10 6.99 2.40
N VAL A 92 4.85 7.71 1.59
CA VAL A 92 6.23 7.32 1.18
C VAL A 92 7.28 7.65 2.25
N ASP A 93 7.01 8.68 3.07
CA ASP A 93 7.88 9.17 4.13
C ASP A 93 7.01 9.67 5.30
N PRO A 94 6.51 8.77 6.15
CA PRO A 94 5.58 9.11 7.22
C PRO A 94 6.11 10.17 8.18
N ALA A 95 7.40 10.16 8.49
CA ALA A 95 8.01 11.10 9.42
C ALA A 95 7.89 12.55 8.92
N ASN A 96 8.24 12.78 7.65
CA ASN A 96 8.17 14.11 7.02
C ASN A 96 6.76 14.47 6.50
N GLN A 97 5.86 13.49 6.39
CA GLN A 97 4.48 13.72 5.91
C GLN A 97 3.45 13.87 7.05
N THR A 98 3.82 13.64 8.31
CA THR A 98 2.90 13.75 9.46
C THR A 98 2.19 15.11 9.50
N ALA A 99 2.89 16.22 9.27
CA ALA A 99 2.28 17.55 9.26
C ALA A 99 1.21 17.67 8.15
N MET A 100 1.52 17.24 6.92
CA MET A 100 0.59 17.25 5.80
C MET A 100 -0.65 16.40 6.09
N LEU A 101 -0.47 15.18 6.64
CA LEU A 101 -1.59 14.29 7.00
C LEU A 101 -2.47 14.90 8.09
N ASN A 102 -1.86 15.59 9.08
CA ASN A 102 -2.59 16.30 10.13
C ASN A 102 -3.37 17.49 9.59
N ASP A 103 -2.84 18.19 8.59
CA ASP A 103 -3.51 19.29 7.92
C ASP A 103 -4.70 18.79 7.08
N ALA A 104 -4.52 17.67 6.37
CA ALA A 104 -5.61 17.00 5.65
C ALA A 104 -6.71 16.51 6.61
N ALA A 105 -6.33 15.97 7.77
CA ALA A 105 -7.27 15.47 8.78
C ALA A 105 -8.14 16.54 9.45
N ARG A 106 -7.82 17.84 9.25
CA ARG A 106 -8.71 18.94 9.67
C ARG A 106 -9.84 19.22 8.68
N GLN A 107 -9.76 18.71 7.45
CA GLN A 107 -10.66 19.04 6.34
C GLN A 107 -11.37 17.80 5.79
N ALA A 108 -10.74 16.63 5.87
CA ALA A 108 -11.25 15.35 5.38
C ALA A 108 -10.92 14.22 6.35
N LEU A 109 -11.64 13.12 6.28
CA LEU A 109 -11.28 11.91 7.04
C LEU A 109 -10.05 11.25 6.39
N VAL A 110 -8.99 10.99 7.16
CA VAL A 110 -7.75 10.42 6.65
C VAL A 110 -7.55 9.00 7.18
N PHE A 111 -7.39 8.07 6.25
CA PHE A 111 -6.90 6.71 6.49
C PHE A 111 -5.51 6.57 5.88
N THR A 112 -4.70 5.68 6.44
CA THR A 112 -3.50 5.17 5.78
C THR A 112 -3.72 3.72 5.33
N HIS A 113 -3.02 3.30 4.31
CA HIS A 113 -3.02 1.90 3.86
C HIS A 113 -1.62 1.48 3.42
N ASP A 114 -1.34 0.18 3.35
CA ASP A 114 -0.05 -0.40 2.92
C ASP A 114 1.14 0.09 3.77
N SER A 115 1.48 1.37 3.75
CA SER A 115 2.43 2.02 4.64
C SER A 115 1.69 2.92 5.63
N ASP A 116 2.03 2.84 6.92
CA ASP A 116 1.35 3.57 7.98
C ASP A 116 2.09 4.85 8.40
N ALA A 117 1.33 5.80 8.97
CA ALA A 117 1.83 7.00 9.64
C ALA A 117 1.19 7.11 11.04
N PRO A 118 1.59 6.27 12.01
CA PRO A 118 0.92 6.15 13.31
C PRO A 118 0.95 7.45 14.14
N ASP A 119 1.96 8.30 13.95
CA ASP A 119 2.11 9.57 14.65
C ASP A 119 1.24 10.68 14.07
N SER A 120 0.52 10.41 12.97
CA SER A 120 -0.43 11.36 12.36
C SER A 120 -1.82 11.25 12.99
N LYS A 121 -2.69 12.22 12.66
CA LYS A 121 -4.11 12.22 13.05
C LYS A 121 -4.98 11.33 12.14
N ARG A 122 -4.40 10.33 11.48
CA ARG A 122 -5.17 9.36 10.72
C ARG A 122 -6.19 8.65 11.61
N GLU A 123 -7.36 8.36 11.10
CA GLU A 123 -8.40 7.64 11.83
C GLU A 123 -8.14 6.12 11.88
N CYS A 124 -7.65 5.54 10.79
CA CYS A 124 -7.39 4.11 10.69
C CYS A 124 -6.26 3.81 9.71
N TYR A 125 -5.52 2.74 9.96
CA TYR A 125 -4.65 2.06 9.01
C TYR A 125 -5.35 0.80 8.49
N VAL A 126 -5.30 0.56 7.19
CA VAL A 126 -5.83 -0.65 6.54
C VAL A 126 -4.72 -1.30 5.72
N GLY A 127 -4.18 -2.43 6.16
CA GLY A 127 -3.05 -3.00 5.46
C GLY A 127 -2.47 -4.25 6.14
N THR A 128 -1.23 -4.53 5.83
CA THR A 128 -0.49 -5.68 6.33
C THR A 128 0.11 -5.38 7.73
N ASP A 129 0.11 -6.38 8.62
CA ASP A 129 1.10 -6.42 9.72
C ASP A 129 2.48 -6.70 9.11
N ASN A 130 3.21 -5.62 8.80
CA ASN A 130 4.47 -5.71 8.09
C ASN A 130 5.60 -6.34 8.92
N VAL A 131 5.52 -6.28 10.27
CA VAL A 131 6.46 -7.01 11.12
C VAL A 131 6.21 -8.51 11.01
N ALA A 132 4.95 -8.94 11.03
CA ALA A 132 4.60 -10.35 10.83
C ALA A 132 4.98 -10.83 9.41
N ALA A 133 4.73 -10.03 8.38
CA ALA A 133 5.14 -10.33 7.00
C ALA A 133 6.68 -10.45 6.87
N GLY A 134 7.42 -9.56 7.52
CA GLY A 134 8.88 -9.64 7.59
C GLY A 134 9.36 -10.92 8.29
N ARG A 135 8.68 -11.36 9.36
CA ARG A 135 8.98 -12.65 10.00
C ARG A 135 8.76 -13.82 9.03
N GLN A 136 7.67 -13.82 8.25
CA GLN A 136 7.43 -14.86 7.24
C GLN A 136 8.55 -14.91 6.19
N ALA A 137 9.04 -13.75 5.73
CA ALA A 137 10.19 -13.70 4.83
C ALA A 137 11.48 -14.22 5.52
N GLY A 138 11.67 -13.89 6.79
CA GLY A 138 12.78 -14.40 7.60
C GLY A 138 12.74 -15.92 7.74
N GLU A 139 11.57 -16.54 7.91
CA GLU A 139 11.44 -18.00 7.93
C GLU A 139 11.80 -18.61 6.55
N LEU A 140 11.37 -18.00 5.45
CA LEU A 140 11.79 -18.43 4.11
C LEU A 140 13.32 -18.37 3.93
N ILE A 141 13.96 -17.33 4.47
CA ILE A 141 15.42 -17.17 4.42
C ILE A 141 16.10 -18.29 5.23
N LYS A 142 15.62 -18.60 6.42
CA LYS A 142 16.16 -19.69 7.27
C LYS A 142 15.99 -21.06 6.60
N GLU A 143 14.83 -21.32 6.00
CA GLU A 143 14.58 -22.54 5.22
C GLU A 143 15.58 -22.67 4.05
N ALA A 144 15.87 -21.57 3.38
CA ALA A 144 16.78 -21.54 2.22
C ALA A 144 18.28 -21.65 2.63
N LEU A 145 18.63 -21.18 3.82
CA LEU A 145 20.00 -21.09 4.33
C LEU A 145 20.13 -21.76 5.70
N PRO A 146 19.93 -23.08 5.81
CA PRO A 146 19.97 -23.80 7.10
C PRO A 146 21.37 -23.79 7.76
N GLN A 147 22.42 -23.50 6.99
CA GLN A 147 23.80 -23.38 7.48
C GLN A 147 24.21 -21.91 7.72
N GLY A 148 23.25 -20.96 7.49
CA GLY A 148 23.57 -19.54 7.55
C GLY A 148 24.13 -18.99 6.24
N GLY A 149 24.67 -17.76 6.32
CA GLY A 149 25.28 -17.10 5.17
C GLY A 149 24.96 -15.61 5.08
N LYS A 150 25.64 -14.93 4.17
CA LYS A 150 25.46 -13.49 3.93
C LYS A 150 24.25 -13.22 3.07
N ILE A 151 23.42 -12.27 3.46
CA ILE A 151 22.26 -11.85 2.68
C ILE A 151 22.26 -10.34 2.48
N ALA A 152 21.69 -9.91 1.35
CA ALA A 152 21.43 -8.50 1.09
C ALA A 152 19.94 -8.25 0.78
N LEU A 153 19.44 -7.10 1.21
CA LEU A 153 18.05 -6.70 1.05
C LEU A 153 17.95 -5.51 0.09
N PHE A 154 16.84 -5.45 -0.66
CA PHE A 154 16.57 -4.43 -1.67
C PHE A 154 15.18 -3.86 -1.48
N VAL A 155 15.04 -2.54 -1.56
CA VAL A 155 13.77 -1.84 -1.32
C VAL A 155 13.78 -0.47 -2.00
N GLY A 156 12.62 0.05 -2.34
CA GLY A 156 12.48 1.38 -2.91
C GLY A 156 12.97 2.48 -1.99
N LYS A 157 12.35 2.56 -0.81
CA LYS A 157 12.67 3.56 0.22
C LYS A 157 12.64 2.92 1.61
N LEU A 158 13.72 3.11 2.36
CA LEU A 158 13.78 2.61 3.73
C LEU A 158 13.06 3.54 4.73
N ASP A 159 12.72 4.77 4.32
CA ASP A 159 11.94 5.71 5.12
C ASP A 159 10.45 5.32 5.21
N ALA A 160 9.96 4.51 4.26
CA ALA A 160 8.61 3.98 4.30
C ALA A 160 8.42 3.01 5.48
N ARG A 161 7.32 3.18 6.21
CA ARG A 161 7.05 2.39 7.41
C ARG A 161 6.99 0.89 7.14
N ASN A 162 6.35 0.47 6.05
CA ASN A 162 6.28 -0.94 5.67
C ASN A 162 7.67 -1.57 5.44
N ALA A 163 8.61 -0.83 4.84
CA ALA A 163 9.97 -1.29 4.62
C ALA A 163 10.73 -1.50 5.94
N GLN A 164 10.62 -0.53 6.86
CA GLN A 164 11.24 -0.62 8.20
C GLN A 164 10.69 -1.80 8.98
N GLU A 165 9.37 -2.00 8.99
CA GLU A 165 8.71 -3.07 9.72
C GLU A 165 9.01 -4.45 9.12
N ARG A 166 9.07 -4.60 7.79
CA ARG A 166 9.52 -5.83 7.13
C ARG A 166 10.97 -6.16 7.49
N LEU A 167 11.86 -5.18 7.43
CA LEU A 167 13.25 -5.34 7.87
C LEU A 167 13.33 -5.75 9.35
N GLN A 168 12.56 -5.11 10.23
CA GLN A 168 12.47 -5.48 11.65
C GLN A 168 12.02 -6.93 11.83
N GLY A 169 10.98 -7.35 11.11
CA GLY A 169 10.47 -8.72 11.15
C GLY A 169 11.50 -9.75 10.71
N ILE A 170 12.22 -9.47 9.59
CA ILE A 170 13.31 -10.32 9.09
C ILE A 170 14.41 -10.44 10.14
N LYS A 171 14.91 -9.30 10.68
CA LYS A 171 15.95 -9.29 11.73
C LYS A 171 15.53 -10.11 12.96
N GLY A 172 14.26 -9.98 13.36
CA GLY A 172 13.72 -10.76 14.48
C GLY A 172 13.70 -12.28 14.21
N ALA A 173 13.35 -12.69 12.99
CA ALA A 173 13.27 -14.09 12.62
C ALA A 173 14.64 -14.77 12.48
N ILE A 174 15.64 -14.06 11.93
CA ILE A 174 17.00 -14.60 11.73
C ILE A 174 17.89 -14.39 12.94
N GLY A 175 17.42 -13.67 13.97
CA GLY A 175 18.17 -13.45 15.22
C GLY A 175 18.59 -14.77 15.86
N GLY A 176 19.85 -14.84 16.31
CA GLY A 176 20.43 -16.06 16.89
C GLY A 176 20.85 -17.14 15.89
N THR A 177 20.73 -16.90 14.58
CA THR A 177 21.27 -17.75 13.53
C THR A 177 22.63 -17.22 13.03
N THR A 178 23.26 -17.97 12.11
CA THR A 178 24.49 -17.57 11.41
C THR A 178 24.20 -16.81 10.10
N ILE A 179 22.98 -16.29 9.93
CA ILE A 179 22.59 -15.47 8.79
C ILE A 179 22.92 -14.01 9.08
N GLU A 180 23.69 -13.37 8.21
CA GLU A 180 24.17 -12.00 8.35
C GLU A 180 23.56 -11.09 7.26
N ILE A 181 22.88 -10.01 7.65
CA ILE A 181 22.50 -8.95 6.70
C ILE A 181 23.71 -8.06 6.49
N ILE A 182 24.32 -8.17 5.31
CA ILE A 182 25.53 -7.40 4.96
C ILE A 182 25.20 -6.02 4.37
N ASP A 183 24.01 -5.86 3.77
CA ASP A 183 23.62 -4.58 3.18
C ASP A 183 22.09 -4.49 3.01
N VAL A 184 21.58 -3.24 3.01
CA VAL A 184 20.20 -2.90 2.63
C VAL A 184 20.25 -1.76 1.62
N ARG A 185 19.98 -2.05 0.33
CA ARG A 185 20.07 -1.08 -0.75
C ARG A 185 18.74 -0.49 -1.15
N THR A 186 18.72 0.82 -1.32
CA THR A 186 17.57 1.56 -1.80
C THR A 186 17.73 1.99 -3.25
N ASP A 187 16.62 2.02 -3.98
CA ASP A 187 16.60 2.37 -5.41
C ASP A 187 15.76 3.63 -5.72
N ASP A 188 15.18 4.26 -4.71
CA ASP A 188 14.30 5.44 -4.85
C ASP A 188 13.12 5.25 -5.80
N THR A 189 12.61 4.02 -5.91
CA THR A 189 11.54 3.58 -6.83
C THR A 189 11.94 3.54 -8.32
N ASP A 190 13.22 3.64 -8.62
CA ASP A 190 13.78 3.47 -9.97
C ASP A 190 14.11 1.99 -10.22
N GLN A 191 13.35 1.36 -11.11
CA GLN A 191 13.50 -0.07 -11.42
C GLN A 191 14.81 -0.39 -12.14
N VAL A 192 15.39 0.55 -12.90
CA VAL A 192 16.71 0.38 -13.53
C VAL A 192 17.80 0.35 -12.45
N ARG A 193 17.71 1.28 -11.51
CA ARG A 193 18.60 1.33 -10.35
C ARG A 193 18.42 0.10 -9.44
N ALA A 194 17.20 -0.40 -9.28
CA ALA A 194 16.94 -1.61 -8.51
C ALA A 194 17.74 -2.80 -9.07
N LYS A 195 17.71 -3.03 -10.40
CA LYS A 195 18.50 -4.09 -11.05
C LYS A 195 20.01 -3.84 -10.97
N ALA A 196 20.46 -2.58 -11.17
CA ALA A 196 21.86 -2.21 -11.07
C ALA A 196 22.43 -2.48 -9.67
N ASN A 197 21.71 -2.10 -8.62
CA ASN A 197 22.06 -2.37 -7.22
C ASN A 197 22.32 -3.87 -6.96
N VAL A 198 21.50 -4.74 -7.55
CA VAL A 198 21.68 -6.21 -7.42
C VAL A 198 22.92 -6.67 -8.15
N SER A 199 23.13 -6.21 -9.39
CA SER A 199 24.32 -6.57 -10.19
C SER A 199 25.61 -6.17 -9.49
N GLU A 200 25.65 -4.96 -8.93
CA GLU A 200 26.79 -4.46 -8.13
C GLU A 200 27.01 -5.30 -6.86
N MET A 201 25.91 -5.69 -6.17
CA MET A 201 26.00 -6.55 -4.99
C MET A 201 26.63 -7.91 -5.34
N LEU A 202 26.22 -8.54 -6.44
CA LEU A 202 26.75 -9.82 -6.89
C LEU A 202 28.23 -9.78 -7.24
N VAL A 203 28.71 -8.63 -7.74
CA VAL A 203 30.14 -8.41 -8.06
C VAL A 203 30.93 -8.12 -6.77
N ALA A 204 30.43 -7.24 -5.91
CA ALA A 204 31.11 -6.84 -4.68
C ALA A 204 31.19 -7.97 -3.64
N HIS A 205 30.17 -8.84 -3.61
CA HIS A 205 30.03 -9.94 -2.65
C HIS A 205 29.77 -11.25 -3.38
N PRO A 206 30.79 -11.88 -3.99
CA PRO A 206 30.63 -13.15 -4.69
C PRO A 206 30.20 -14.30 -3.78
N ASP A 207 30.35 -14.15 -2.47
CA ASP A 207 29.94 -15.08 -1.42
C ASP A 207 28.54 -14.81 -0.85
N VAL A 208 27.78 -13.86 -1.41
CA VAL A 208 26.40 -13.62 -0.99
C VAL A 208 25.54 -14.88 -1.24
N ALA A 209 24.86 -15.34 -0.19
CA ALA A 209 24.09 -16.58 -0.20
C ALA A 209 22.61 -16.36 -0.57
N ALA A 210 22.03 -15.21 -0.20
CA ALA A 210 20.67 -14.87 -0.62
C ALA A 210 20.45 -13.37 -0.81
N LEU A 211 19.46 -13.06 -1.66
CA LEU A 211 18.96 -11.72 -1.95
C LEU A 211 17.48 -11.64 -1.64
N VAL A 212 17.06 -10.56 -1.02
CA VAL A 212 15.69 -10.39 -0.52
C VAL A 212 15.10 -9.09 -1.07
N GLY A 213 14.03 -9.19 -1.84
CA GLY A 213 13.26 -8.02 -2.31
C GLY A 213 12.12 -7.70 -1.37
N LEU A 214 12.05 -6.48 -0.85
CA LEU A 214 11.04 -6.08 0.14
C LEU A 214 9.77 -5.48 -0.49
N TRP A 215 9.82 -5.03 -1.75
CA TRP A 215 8.67 -4.51 -2.50
C TRP A 215 8.45 -5.30 -3.79
N SER A 216 7.26 -5.20 -4.38
CA SER A 216 6.82 -6.03 -5.50
C SER A 216 7.80 -6.09 -6.67
N TYR A 217 8.31 -4.94 -7.14
CA TYR A 217 9.21 -4.87 -8.29
C TYR A 217 10.68 -5.27 -7.98
N ASN A 218 11.04 -5.42 -6.69
CA ASN A 218 12.38 -5.89 -6.33
C ASN A 218 12.56 -7.37 -6.67
N GLY A 219 11.51 -8.20 -6.61
CA GLY A 219 11.56 -9.61 -7.03
C GLY A 219 12.04 -9.79 -8.47
N PRO A 220 11.39 -9.17 -9.47
CA PRO A 220 11.84 -9.11 -10.85
C PRO A 220 13.26 -8.58 -11.02
N ALA A 221 13.60 -7.47 -10.38
CA ALA A 221 14.95 -6.87 -10.46
C ALA A 221 16.01 -7.86 -10.00
N ILE A 222 15.78 -8.57 -8.88
CA ILE A 222 16.71 -9.55 -8.32
C ILE A 222 16.83 -10.78 -9.25
N VAL A 223 15.71 -11.41 -9.62
CA VAL A 223 15.76 -12.66 -10.40
C VAL A 223 16.40 -12.41 -11.76
N ASN A 224 16.17 -11.26 -12.39
CA ASN A 224 16.79 -10.91 -13.66
C ASN A 224 18.30 -10.66 -13.53
N ALA A 225 18.74 -9.91 -12.52
CA ALA A 225 20.18 -9.69 -12.30
C ALA A 225 20.92 -10.98 -11.95
N VAL A 226 20.32 -11.86 -11.12
CA VAL A 226 20.91 -13.17 -10.77
C VAL A 226 20.97 -14.10 -11.99
N ARG A 227 19.98 -14.04 -12.89
CA ARG A 227 19.97 -14.79 -14.16
C ARG A 227 21.06 -14.28 -15.10
N ASP A 228 21.17 -12.97 -15.28
CA ASP A 228 22.18 -12.35 -16.13
C ASP A 228 23.62 -12.66 -15.65
N ALA A 229 23.80 -12.80 -14.34
CA ALA A 229 25.06 -13.21 -13.72
C ALA A 229 25.31 -14.72 -13.78
N GLY A 230 24.39 -15.53 -14.33
CA GLY A 230 24.50 -17.00 -14.38
C GLY A 230 24.46 -17.68 -13.01
N ARG A 231 23.85 -17.05 -11.99
CA ARG A 231 23.88 -17.52 -10.60
C ARG A 231 22.56 -18.08 -10.09
N ILE A 232 21.59 -18.32 -10.97
CA ILE A 232 20.32 -18.99 -10.60
C ILE A 232 20.61 -20.36 -9.95
N GLY A 233 20.00 -20.62 -8.82
CA GLY A 233 20.20 -21.82 -8.01
C GLY A 233 21.38 -21.75 -7.03
N GLN A 234 22.39 -20.92 -7.32
CA GLN A 234 23.53 -20.69 -6.42
C GLN A 234 23.17 -19.64 -5.34
N VAL A 235 22.58 -18.51 -5.75
CA VAL A 235 22.08 -17.48 -4.86
C VAL A 235 20.58 -17.71 -4.62
N LYS A 236 20.17 -17.82 -3.38
CA LYS A 236 18.75 -17.94 -3.02
C LYS A 236 18.05 -16.61 -3.13
N ILE A 237 16.77 -16.62 -3.52
CA ILE A 237 15.97 -15.41 -3.67
C ILE A 237 14.69 -15.55 -2.86
N VAL A 238 14.40 -14.55 -2.04
CA VAL A 238 13.11 -14.39 -1.34
C VAL A 238 12.51 -13.06 -1.77
N ALA A 239 11.21 -13.03 -2.02
CA ALA A 239 10.53 -11.87 -2.56
C ALA A 239 9.29 -11.48 -1.74
N PHE A 240 8.75 -10.33 -2.07
CA PHE A 240 7.42 -9.88 -1.66
C PHE A 240 6.55 -9.70 -2.90
N ASP A 241 5.26 -9.89 -2.69
CA ASP A 241 4.16 -9.60 -3.60
C ASP A 241 4.08 -10.52 -4.85
N GLU A 242 3.14 -10.20 -5.73
CA GLU A 242 2.63 -11.07 -6.80
C GLU A 242 2.97 -10.57 -8.21
N ASP A 243 4.13 -9.95 -8.39
CA ASP A 243 4.58 -9.61 -9.74
C ASP A 243 4.70 -10.86 -10.63
N ASP A 244 4.33 -10.77 -11.91
CA ASP A 244 4.27 -11.90 -12.83
C ASP A 244 5.64 -12.61 -13.00
N GLU A 245 6.74 -11.86 -12.99
CA GLU A 245 8.08 -12.45 -13.06
C GLU A 245 8.47 -13.09 -11.73
N THR A 246 8.06 -12.52 -10.59
CA THR A 246 8.25 -13.12 -9.27
C THR A 246 7.53 -14.47 -9.20
N LEU A 247 6.25 -14.53 -9.58
CA LEU A 247 5.49 -15.80 -9.60
C LEU A 247 6.06 -16.81 -10.59
N THR A 248 6.58 -16.33 -11.73
CA THR A 248 7.29 -17.21 -12.70
C THR A 248 8.58 -17.75 -12.08
N GLY A 249 9.36 -16.92 -11.40
CA GLY A 249 10.56 -17.33 -10.67
C GLY A 249 10.28 -18.36 -9.57
N VAL A 250 9.19 -18.20 -8.82
CA VAL A 250 8.73 -19.17 -7.82
C VAL A 250 8.36 -20.51 -8.49
N LYS A 251 7.60 -20.47 -9.59
CA LYS A 251 7.22 -21.67 -10.34
C LYS A 251 8.41 -22.45 -10.86
N GLN A 252 9.42 -21.77 -11.34
CA GLN A 252 10.65 -22.34 -11.88
C GLN A 252 11.66 -22.77 -10.80
N GLY A 253 11.41 -22.46 -9.51
CA GLY A 253 12.34 -22.71 -8.40
C GLY A 253 13.54 -21.76 -8.35
N ALA A 254 13.54 -20.69 -9.15
CA ALA A 254 14.54 -19.62 -9.10
C ALA A 254 14.36 -18.73 -7.86
N ILE A 255 13.12 -18.55 -7.41
CA ILE A 255 12.74 -17.86 -6.18
C ILE A 255 12.19 -18.89 -5.19
N VAL A 256 12.70 -18.91 -3.96
CA VAL A 256 12.30 -19.85 -2.89
C VAL A 256 10.84 -19.68 -2.51
N GLY A 257 10.39 -18.43 -2.45
CA GLY A 257 9.02 -18.06 -2.16
C GLY A 257 8.86 -16.56 -2.09
N THR A 258 7.59 -16.14 -2.12
CA THR A 258 7.21 -14.74 -1.96
C THR A 258 6.15 -14.58 -0.88
N VAL A 259 6.25 -13.52 -0.09
CA VAL A 259 5.24 -13.12 0.90
C VAL A 259 4.29 -12.15 0.21
N VAL A 260 3.06 -12.58 -0.04
CA VAL A 260 2.09 -11.78 -0.79
C VAL A 260 1.08 -11.11 0.12
N GLN A 261 0.76 -9.88 -0.21
CA GLN A 261 -0.27 -9.07 0.41
C GLN A 261 -1.61 -9.25 -0.32
N GLN A 262 -2.63 -8.52 0.10
CA GLN A 262 -3.94 -8.54 -0.55
C GLN A 262 -4.35 -7.11 -0.96
N PRO A 263 -3.72 -6.54 -2.00
CA PRO A 263 -3.97 -5.15 -2.40
C PRO A 263 -5.42 -4.87 -2.81
N PHE A 264 -6.15 -5.85 -3.34
CA PHE A 264 -7.59 -5.72 -3.58
C PHE A 264 -8.34 -5.35 -2.28
N GLU A 265 -8.05 -6.05 -1.19
CA GLU A 265 -8.66 -5.78 0.12
C GLU A 265 -8.25 -4.41 0.67
N PHE A 266 -7.01 -3.93 0.37
CA PHE A 266 -6.59 -2.58 0.75
C PHE A 266 -7.50 -1.53 0.11
N GLY A 267 -7.71 -1.64 -1.19
CA GLY A 267 -8.62 -0.75 -1.92
C GLY A 267 -10.05 -0.82 -1.42
N TYR A 268 -10.61 -2.03 -1.41
CA TYR A 268 -12.01 -2.27 -1.07
C TYR A 268 -12.33 -1.85 0.37
N ARG A 269 -11.54 -2.32 1.35
CA ARG A 269 -11.81 -2.02 2.77
C ARG A 269 -11.50 -0.59 3.16
N SER A 270 -10.48 0.03 2.58
CA SER A 270 -10.22 1.45 2.85
C SER A 270 -11.41 2.32 2.45
N ILE A 271 -11.98 2.10 1.27
CA ILE A 271 -13.12 2.88 0.77
C ILE A 271 -14.39 2.58 1.58
N THR A 272 -14.70 1.31 1.80
CA THR A 272 -15.93 0.93 2.55
C THR A 272 -15.87 1.38 4.01
N LEU A 273 -14.72 1.33 4.66
CA LEU A 273 -14.56 1.80 6.04
C LEU A 273 -14.56 3.34 6.13
N LEU A 274 -13.97 4.05 5.14
CA LEU A 274 -14.05 5.51 5.04
C LEU A 274 -15.52 5.96 4.94
N GLU A 275 -16.28 5.33 4.04
CA GLU A 275 -17.70 5.64 3.84
C GLU A 275 -18.51 5.43 5.13
N ARG A 276 -18.34 4.27 5.78
CA ARG A 276 -19.01 3.98 7.06
C ARG A 276 -18.65 4.98 8.14
N ALA A 277 -17.36 5.31 8.26
CA ALA A 277 -16.87 6.27 9.25
C ALA A 277 -17.41 7.69 9.00
N LEU A 278 -17.57 8.11 7.73
CA LEU A 278 -18.23 9.38 7.36
C LEU A 278 -19.72 9.41 7.72
N LYS A 279 -20.39 8.25 7.72
CA LYS A 279 -21.77 8.09 8.21
C LYS A 279 -21.87 7.96 9.75
N GLY A 280 -20.74 8.04 10.46
CA GLY A 280 -20.67 7.93 11.93
C GLY A 280 -20.50 6.50 12.46
N ASP A 281 -20.49 5.49 11.59
CA ASP A 281 -20.25 4.09 11.99
C ASP A 281 -18.75 3.76 12.01
N ARG A 282 -18.21 3.64 13.20
CA ARG A 282 -16.81 3.26 13.46
C ARG A 282 -16.66 1.83 13.99
N SER A 283 -17.71 1.02 13.97
CA SER A 283 -17.66 -0.35 14.51
C SER A 283 -16.65 -1.27 13.79
N GLY A 284 -16.28 -0.94 12.54
CA GLY A 284 -15.22 -1.63 11.78
C GLY A 284 -13.79 -1.17 12.08
N ILE A 285 -13.59 -0.14 12.94
CA ILE A 285 -12.30 0.39 13.32
C ILE A 285 -11.95 -0.10 14.72
N PRO A 286 -10.94 -0.97 14.88
CA PRO A 286 -10.49 -1.43 16.18
C PRO A 286 -9.95 -0.29 17.07
N ALA A 287 -9.89 -0.50 18.38
CA ALA A 287 -9.34 0.47 19.34
C ALA A 287 -7.88 0.87 19.01
N GLY A 288 -7.08 -0.06 18.45
CA GLY A 288 -5.72 0.20 17.97
C GLY A 288 -5.66 0.97 16.63
N LYS A 289 -6.81 1.32 16.05
CA LYS A 289 -6.89 2.03 14.76
C LYS A 289 -6.11 1.35 13.62
N GLN A 290 -6.07 0.02 13.63
CA GLN A 290 -5.38 -0.78 12.61
C GLN A 290 -6.26 -1.98 12.22
N VAL A 291 -6.56 -2.09 10.94
CA VAL A 291 -7.25 -3.22 10.32
C VAL A 291 -6.21 -4.01 9.55
N PHE A 292 -5.72 -5.09 10.14
CA PHE A 292 -4.76 -5.94 9.49
C PHE A 292 -5.40 -6.92 8.51
N ILE A 293 -4.81 -7.00 7.34
CA ILE A 293 -5.17 -7.93 6.26
C ILE A 293 -4.07 -8.99 6.18
N PRO A 294 -4.41 -10.28 6.30
CA PRO A 294 -3.43 -11.35 6.36
C PRO A 294 -2.57 -11.44 5.09
N THR A 295 -1.32 -11.80 5.25
CA THR A 295 -0.42 -12.18 4.15
C THR A 295 -0.44 -13.69 3.91
N MET A 296 0.03 -14.12 2.75
CA MET A 296 0.22 -15.52 2.40
C MET A 296 1.66 -15.75 1.92
N VAL A 297 2.22 -16.92 2.25
CA VAL A 297 3.51 -17.34 1.70
C VAL A 297 3.24 -18.23 0.48
N ILE A 298 3.67 -17.78 -0.69
CA ILE A 298 3.52 -18.52 -1.95
C ILE A 298 4.84 -19.22 -2.25
N ARG A 299 4.74 -20.55 -2.42
CA ARG A 299 5.82 -21.46 -2.79
C ARG A 299 5.50 -22.16 -4.12
N GLN A 300 6.43 -22.95 -4.62
CA GLN A 300 6.29 -23.66 -5.90
C GLN A 300 5.03 -24.53 -5.98
N ASN A 301 4.61 -25.14 -4.88
CA ASN A 301 3.44 -26.01 -4.82
C ASN A 301 2.09 -25.25 -4.78
N SER A 302 2.07 -23.96 -4.53
CA SER A 302 0.85 -23.13 -4.43
C SER A 302 0.77 -22.01 -5.47
N VAL A 303 1.82 -21.81 -6.26
CA VAL A 303 1.93 -20.64 -7.15
C VAL A 303 0.93 -20.66 -8.30
N ASP A 304 0.58 -21.82 -8.85
CA ASP A 304 -0.34 -21.90 -10.00
C ASP A 304 -1.77 -21.52 -9.62
N GLU A 305 -2.26 -22.01 -8.47
CA GLU A 305 -3.56 -21.63 -7.93
C GLU A 305 -3.62 -20.13 -7.62
N PHE A 306 -2.58 -19.64 -6.95
CA PHE A 306 -2.47 -18.23 -6.60
C PHE A 306 -2.42 -17.33 -7.84
N ARG A 307 -1.65 -17.70 -8.88
CA ARG A 307 -1.58 -16.97 -10.16
C ARG A 307 -2.94 -16.86 -10.83
N THR A 308 -3.73 -17.92 -10.83
CA THR A 308 -5.10 -17.89 -11.37
C THR A 308 -5.95 -16.86 -10.66
N LYS A 309 -5.89 -16.80 -9.33
CA LYS A 309 -6.60 -15.80 -8.53
C LYS A 309 -6.14 -14.37 -8.85
N VAL A 310 -4.84 -14.15 -8.95
CA VAL A 310 -4.27 -12.81 -9.28
C VAL A 310 -4.72 -12.35 -10.68
N THR A 311 -4.71 -13.26 -11.67
CA THR A 311 -5.18 -12.98 -13.04
C THR A 311 -6.63 -12.51 -13.04
N GLN A 312 -7.51 -13.21 -12.30
CA GLN A 312 -8.91 -12.80 -12.13
C GLN A 312 -9.06 -11.43 -11.45
N LEU A 313 -8.27 -11.17 -10.39
CA LEU A 313 -8.30 -9.88 -9.68
C LEU A 313 -7.82 -8.71 -10.55
N ARG A 314 -6.89 -8.97 -11.49
CA ARG A 314 -6.46 -7.97 -12.49
C ARG A 314 -7.46 -7.78 -13.63
N GLY A 315 -8.47 -8.64 -13.75
CA GLY A 315 -9.46 -8.60 -14.83
C GLY A 315 -8.90 -9.05 -16.18
N ARG A 316 -7.98 -10.00 -16.16
CA ARG A 316 -7.35 -10.63 -17.35
C ARG A 316 -7.87 -12.04 -17.56
#